data_886d30bd0de57c8fb0a6e30346d40127
#
_entry.id   886d30bd0de57c8fb0a6e30346d40127
#
_cell.length_a   1.000
_cell.length_b   1.000
_cell.length_c   1.000
_cell.angle_alpha   90.00
_cell.angle_beta   90.00
_cell.angle_gamma   90.00
#
_symmetry.space_group_name_H-M   'P 1'
#
loop_
_entity.id
_entity.type
_entity.pdbx_description
1 polymer ?
#
loop_
_entity_poly.entity_id
_entity_poly.type
_entity_poly.pdbx_seq_one_letter_code
_entity_poly.pdbx_strand_id
1 'polypeptide(L)'
;WSWNSGTEGDTDNSVILENRFMRAKAMLTTLMLSFGTPMMVAGDEFAHTQMGNNNPYCQDNALTWLTWEGIDDLHQNLTRYAKKVIKLRKKLKIFERSKFFTGRPIDRSGFKDLTWFTERGTEFMPDDWHDGSRKCLSYCVYTGSKFVMCLFNANFNDVMWKLPALSSDAKWNLLLDSSDKYADDAQAANGAEIKVPAWSVLVFEIKK
;
A
#
# COMPACT_ATOMS: atom_id res chain seq x y z
N TRP A 1 20.09 -5.38 -5.79
CA TRP A 1 18.96 -5.92 -6.56
C TRP A 1 18.15 -4.74 -7.07
N SER A 2 18.01 -4.62 -8.37
CA SER A 2 17.13 -3.64 -9.02
C SER A 2 16.00 -4.37 -9.74
N TRP A 3 14.85 -3.71 -9.88
CA TRP A 3 13.74 -4.23 -10.65
C TRP A 3 13.34 -3.22 -11.73
N ASN A 4 13.93 -3.41 -12.92
CA ASN A 4 13.82 -2.50 -14.05
C ASN A 4 12.53 -2.62 -14.86
N SER A 5 11.64 -3.57 -14.53
CA SER A 5 10.38 -3.85 -15.24
C SER A 5 10.56 -4.37 -16.68
N GLY A 6 11.74 -4.86 -17.03
CA GLY A 6 12.04 -5.47 -18.33
C GLY A 6 13.04 -4.70 -19.20
N THR A 7 13.40 -3.46 -18.81
CA THR A 7 14.39 -2.64 -19.54
C THR A 7 15.23 -1.84 -18.54
N GLU A 8 16.55 -1.86 -18.70
CA GLU A 8 17.45 -1.04 -17.90
C GLU A 8 17.41 0.42 -18.39
N GLY A 9 17.47 1.37 -17.46
CA GLY A 9 17.49 2.80 -17.76
C GLY A 9 16.15 3.36 -18.25
N ASP A 10 16.22 4.47 -18.95
CA ASP A 10 15.05 5.17 -19.46
C ASP A 10 14.41 4.42 -20.63
N THR A 11 13.11 4.61 -20.79
CA THR A 11 12.32 3.97 -21.84
C THR A 11 11.09 4.82 -22.18
N ASP A 12 10.68 4.76 -23.43
CA ASP A 12 9.42 5.32 -23.95
C ASP A 12 8.29 4.26 -24.05
N ASN A 13 8.57 3.00 -23.65
CA ASN A 13 7.58 1.94 -23.64
C ASN A 13 6.54 2.19 -22.54
N SER A 14 5.31 2.55 -22.94
CA SER A 14 4.22 2.89 -22.03
C SER A 14 3.89 1.77 -21.04
N VAL A 15 3.93 0.51 -21.44
CA VAL A 15 3.65 -0.65 -20.57
C VAL A 15 4.69 -0.76 -19.45
N ILE A 16 5.97 -0.54 -19.79
CA ILE A 16 7.06 -0.56 -18.79
C ILE A 16 6.90 0.61 -17.83
N LEU A 17 6.61 1.81 -18.34
CA LEU A 17 6.39 3.01 -17.53
C LEU A 17 5.20 2.82 -16.58
N GLU A 18 4.05 2.38 -17.10
CA GLU A 18 2.87 2.08 -16.27
C GLU A 18 3.20 1.10 -15.15
N ASN A 19 3.92 0.02 -15.43
CA ASN A 19 4.35 -0.96 -14.43
C ASN A 19 5.28 -0.35 -13.38
N ARG A 20 6.22 0.50 -13.79
CA ARG A 20 7.13 1.21 -12.87
C ARG A 20 6.35 2.11 -11.92
N PHE A 21 5.44 2.94 -12.45
CA PHE A 21 4.65 3.86 -11.65
C PHE A 21 3.62 3.16 -10.76
N MET A 22 2.99 2.08 -11.24
CA MET A 22 2.11 1.27 -10.42
C MET A 22 2.84 0.70 -9.20
N ARG A 23 4.05 0.16 -9.39
CA ARG A 23 4.89 -0.33 -8.28
C ARG A 23 5.34 0.79 -7.36
N ALA A 24 5.76 1.94 -7.91
CA ALA A 24 6.12 3.11 -7.09
C ALA A 24 4.96 3.54 -6.18
N LYS A 25 3.73 3.60 -6.70
CA LYS A 25 2.53 3.85 -5.91
C LYS A 25 2.33 2.80 -4.81
N ALA A 26 2.45 1.51 -5.16
CA ALA A 26 2.29 0.42 -4.18
C ALA A 26 3.37 0.49 -3.09
N MET A 27 4.62 0.79 -3.43
CA MET A 27 5.73 0.93 -2.48
C MET A 27 5.54 2.14 -1.57
N LEU A 28 5.20 3.32 -2.11
CA LEU A 28 4.87 4.51 -1.32
C LEU A 28 3.69 4.25 -0.37
N THR A 29 2.67 3.54 -0.85
CA THR A 29 1.52 3.17 -0.03
C THR A 29 1.94 2.23 1.10
N THR A 30 2.72 1.20 0.80
CA THR A 30 3.24 0.27 1.81
C THR A 30 4.05 0.98 2.87
N LEU A 31 4.95 1.90 2.47
CA LEU A 31 5.73 2.72 3.38
C LEU A 31 4.82 3.55 4.30
N MET A 32 3.87 4.27 3.73
CA MET A 32 2.98 5.15 4.49
C MET A 32 1.97 4.40 5.35
N LEU A 33 1.65 3.15 5.04
CA LEU A 33 0.75 2.29 5.82
C LEU A 33 1.50 1.34 6.76
N SER A 34 2.82 1.42 6.83
CA SER A 34 3.63 0.72 7.81
C SER A 34 3.61 1.43 9.17
N PHE A 35 3.70 0.64 10.25
CA PHE A 35 3.81 1.19 11.61
C PHE A 35 5.23 1.68 11.88
N GLY A 36 5.32 2.78 12.60
CA GLY A 36 6.56 3.50 12.83
C GLY A 36 6.61 4.83 12.07
N THR A 37 7.73 5.50 12.13
CA THR A 37 7.96 6.76 11.41
C THR A 37 8.35 6.45 9.96
N PRO A 38 7.55 6.85 8.97
CA PRO A 38 7.91 6.64 7.57
C PRO A 38 9.09 7.54 7.20
N MET A 39 10.07 6.96 6.51
CA MET A 39 11.22 7.69 5.97
C MET A 39 11.20 7.54 4.44
N MET A 40 11.18 8.66 3.76
CA MET A 40 11.16 8.76 2.30
C MET A 40 12.34 9.62 1.85
N VAL A 41 13.02 9.20 0.82
CA VAL A 41 14.09 10.01 0.21
C VAL A 41 13.46 11.12 -0.61
N ALA A 42 14.04 12.33 -0.54
CA ALA A 42 13.59 13.44 -1.38
C ALA A 42 13.74 13.07 -2.86
N GLY A 43 12.67 13.25 -3.62
CA GLY A 43 12.59 12.82 -5.01
C GLY A 43 11.78 11.55 -5.26
N ASP A 44 11.58 10.68 -4.26
CA ASP A 44 10.74 9.48 -4.41
C ASP A 44 9.32 9.83 -4.83
N GLU A 45 8.81 10.99 -4.39
CA GLU A 45 7.46 11.48 -4.68
C GLU A 45 7.23 11.83 -6.14
N PHE A 46 8.28 12.00 -6.93
CA PHE A 46 8.20 12.22 -8.37
C PHE A 46 9.10 11.28 -9.18
N ALA A 47 9.50 10.14 -8.58
CA ALA A 47 10.32 9.11 -9.23
C ALA A 47 11.66 9.64 -9.76
N HIS A 48 12.37 10.48 -8.97
CA HIS A 48 13.71 10.93 -9.31
C HIS A 48 14.61 9.73 -9.64
N THR A 49 15.36 9.84 -10.73
CA THR A 49 16.29 8.81 -11.17
C THR A 49 17.75 9.23 -10.94
N GLN A 50 18.57 8.28 -10.56
CA GLN A 50 20.02 8.42 -10.46
C GLN A 50 20.72 7.74 -11.65
N MET A 51 20.04 7.62 -12.79
CA MET A 51 20.55 7.05 -14.04
C MET A 51 21.19 5.65 -13.87
N GLY A 52 20.59 4.82 -12.98
CA GLY A 52 21.10 3.48 -12.68
C GLY A 52 22.25 3.42 -11.67
N ASN A 53 22.74 4.55 -11.18
CA ASN A 53 23.73 4.56 -10.11
C ASN A 53 23.07 4.24 -8.77
N ASN A 54 23.39 3.09 -8.18
CA ASN A 54 22.82 2.64 -6.90
C ASN A 54 23.63 3.16 -5.67
N ASN A 55 24.70 3.90 -5.87
CA ASN A 55 25.50 4.48 -4.81
C ASN A 55 26.05 5.87 -5.18
N PRO A 56 25.22 6.92 -5.14
CA PRO A 56 25.63 8.28 -5.49
C PRO A 56 26.37 8.99 -4.34
N TYR A 57 26.89 8.25 -3.39
CA TYR A 57 27.61 8.78 -2.23
C TYR A 57 28.73 9.74 -2.64
N CYS A 58 28.85 10.88 -1.96
CA CYS A 58 29.81 11.97 -2.24
C CYS A 58 29.68 12.60 -3.63
N GLN A 59 28.59 12.44 -4.35
CA GLN A 59 28.38 13.08 -5.65
C GLN A 59 27.52 14.33 -5.47
N ASP A 60 28.12 15.49 -5.73
CA ASP A 60 27.43 16.78 -5.77
C ASP A 60 27.37 17.26 -7.24
N ASN A 61 26.46 16.66 -8.00
CA ASN A 61 26.27 16.92 -9.41
C ASN A 61 24.82 16.61 -9.85
N ALA A 62 24.53 16.76 -11.15
CA ALA A 62 23.20 16.55 -11.72
C ALA A 62 22.62 15.14 -11.48
N LEU A 63 23.43 14.15 -11.13
CA LEU A 63 22.97 12.81 -10.78
C LEU A 63 22.15 12.79 -9.48
N THR A 64 22.52 13.65 -8.52
CA THR A 64 21.87 13.69 -7.19
C THR A 64 21.00 14.93 -6.99
N TRP A 65 21.15 15.94 -7.83
CA TRP A 65 20.34 17.15 -7.70
C TRP A 65 18.90 16.88 -8.09
N LEU A 66 17.98 17.44 -7.34
CA LEU A 66 16.56 17.32 -7.62
C LEU A 66 16.10 18.43 -8.56
N THR A 67 15.62 18.06 -9.74
CA THR A 67 15.08 19.00 -10.72
C THR A 67 13.57 19.09 -10.53
N TRP A 68 13.11 20.24 -10.02
CA TRP A 68 11.69 20.51 -9.78
C TRP A 68 10.97 21.14 -10.97
N GLU A 69 11.74 21.69 -11.92
CA GLU A 69 11.22 22.30 -13.12
C GLU A 69 11.08 21.28 -14.26
N GLY A 70 10.05 21.42 -15.09
CA GLY A 70 9.86 20.53 -16.25
C GLY A 70 9.44 19.10 -15.93
N ILE A 71 8.96 18.85 -14.71
CA ILE A 71 8.41 17.52 -14.32
C ILE A 71 7.16 17.25 -15.18
N ASP A 72 7.17 16.16 -15.93
CA ASP A 72 6.06 15.76 -16.79
C ASP A 72 4.81 15.31 -15.99
N ASP A 73 3.70 15.11 -16.71
CA ASP A 73 2.41 14.76 -16.08
C ASP A 73 2.45 13.42 -15.33
N LEU A 74 3.23 12.45 -15.78
CA LEU A 74 3.33 11.13 -15.17
C LEU A 74 3.98 11.23 -13.78
N HIS A 75 5.11 11.96 -13.69
CA HIS A 75 5.82 12.23 -12.44
C HIS A 75 5.02 13.12 -11.50
N GLN A 76 4.32 14.15 -12.04
CA GLN A 76 3.39 14.97 -11.26
C GLN A 76 2.21 14.15 -10.71
N ASN A 77 1.72 13.14 -11.44
CA ASN A 77 0.68 12.21 -10.97
C ASN A 77 1.16 11.44 -9.74
N LEU A 78 2.42 10.97 -9.74
CA LEU A 78 3.00 10.30 -8.56
C LEU A 78 3.08 11.25 -7.37
N THR A 79 3.46 12.51 -7.58
CA THR A 79 3.47 13.53 -6.52
C THR A 79 2.08 13.76 -5.94
N ARG A 80 1.05 13.85 -6.78
CA ARG A 80 -0.35 13.96 -6.32
C ARG A 80 -0.77 12.73 -5.52
N TYR A 81 -0.38 11.55 -6.00
CA TYR A 81 -0.63 10.29 -5.32
C TYR A 81 0.06 10.22 -3.95
N ALA A 82 1.35 10.59 -3.86
CA ALA A 82 2.09 10.64 -2.59
C ALA A 82 1.38 11.54 -1.56
N LYS A 83 0.92 12.73 -2.00
CA LYS A 83 0.12 13.64 -1.14
C LYS A 83 -1.19 12.97 -0.68
N LYS A 84 -1.90 12.22 -1.56
CA LYS A 84 -3.13 11.48 -1.22
C LYS A 84 -2.87 10.46 -0.11
N VAL A 85 -1.79 9.67 -0.22
CA VAL A 85 -1.44 8.64 0.76
C VAL A 85 -1.00 9.23 2.09
N ILE A 86 -0.19 10.29 2.09
CA ILE A 86 0.21 11.01 3.31
C ILE A 86 -1.02 11.57 4.03
N LYS A 87 -1.95 12.18 3.28
CA LYS A 87 -3.22 12.68 3.83
C LYS A 87 -4.07 11.56 4.44
N LEU A 88 -4.14 10.40 3.75
CA LEU A 88 -4.84 9.23 4.25
C LEU A 88 -4.23 8.74 5.58
N ARG A 89 -2.89 8.57 5.65
CA ARG A 89 -2.21 8.18 6.88
C ARG A 89 -2.58 9.08 8.05
N LYS A 90 -2.53 10.40 7.86
CA LYS A 90 -2.92 11.38 8.88
C LYS A 90 -4.40 11.27 9.28
N LYS A 91 -5.30 11.05 8.31
CA LYS A 91 -6.75 10.89 8.56
C LYS A 91 -7.08 9.63 9.35
N LEU A 92 -6.38 8.53 9.10
CA LEU A 92 -6.65 7.24 9.74
C LEU A 92 -6.35 7.24 11.24
N LYS A 93 -5.33 7.98 11.68
CA LYS A 93 -4.85 8.08 13.09
C LYS A 93 -4.45 6.74 13.74
N ILE A 94 -4.50 5.62 13.00
CA ILE A 94 -4.15 4.29 13.51
C ILE A 94 -2.64 4.14 13.73
N PHE A 95 -1.85 5.02 13.11
CA PHE A 95 -0.39 5.04 13.20
C PHE A 95 0.14 5.97 14.30
N GLU A 96 -0.72 6.80 14.89
CA GLU A 96 -0.39 7.74 15.97
C GLU A 96 -0.50 7.05 17.33
N ARG A 97 0.28 5.98 17.53
CA ARG A 97 0.27 5.17 18.75
C ARG A 97 1.59 5.27 19.49
N SER A 98 1.50 5.42 20.81
CA SER A 98 2.66 5.34 21.71
C SER A 98 3.01 3.92 22.15
N LYS A 99 2.11 2.94 21.91
CA LYS A 99 2.29 1.53 22.30
C LYS A 99 2.18 0.62 21.07
N PHE A 100 2.91 -0.48 21.10
CA PHE A 100 2.78 -1.53 20.09
C PHE A 100 1.39 -2.16 20.11
N PHE A 101 1.01 -2.73 18.97
CA PHE A 101 -0.15 -3.63 18.91
C PHE A 101 0.12 -4.90 19.70
N THR A 102 -0.91 -5.43 20.31
CA THR A 102 -0.80 -6.61 21.16
C THR A 102 -1.34 -7.87 20.50
N GLY A 103 -2.10 -7.73 19.42
CA GLY A 103 -2.84 -8.84 18.81
C GLY A 103 -3.93 -9.40 19.72
N ARG A 104 -4.38 -8.64 20.69
CA ARG A 104 -5.40 -9.05 21.68
C ARG A 104 -6.69 -8.25 21.55
N PRO A 105 -7.82 -8.81 21.98
CA PRO A 105 -9.07 -8.04 22.06
C PRO A 105 -8.91 -6.78 22.92
N ILE A 106 -9.46 -5.66 22.42
CA ILE A 106 -9.39 -4.36 23.11
C ILE A 106 -10.64 -4.06 23.93
N ASP A 107 -11.72 -4.76 23.65
CA ASP A 107 -13.01 -4.60 24.33
C ASP A 107 -13.81 -5.91 24.35
N ARG A 108 -15.06 -5.84 24.83
CA ARG A 108 -15.96 -7.01 24.93
C ARG A 108 -16.45 -7.54 23.58
N SER A 109 -16.16 -6.86 22.46
CA SER A 109 -16.51 -7.34 21.13
C SER A 109 -15.68 -8.54 20.67
N GLY A 110 -14.54 -8.79 21.34
CA GLY A 110 -13.61 -9.86 20.98
C GLY A 110 -12.68 -9.51 19.83
N PHE A 111 -12.82 -8.34 19.18
CA PHE A 111 -11.94 -7.94 18.08
C PHE A 111 -10.57 -7.50 18.58
N LYS A 112 -9.53 -8.07 17.97
CA LYS A 112 -8.13 -7.75 18.25
C LYS A 112 -7.79 -6.34 17.75
N ASP A 113 -6.84 -5.67 18.42
CA ASP A 113 -6.33 -4.36 17.99
C ASP A 113 -5.63 -4.44 16.64
N LEU A 114 -5.02 -5.57 16.33
CA LEU A 114 -4.42 -5.90 15.02
C LEU A 114 -4.66 -7.38 14.73
N THR A 115 -5.12 -7.67 13.51
CA THR A 115 -5.26 -9.03 12.99
C THR A 115 -4.65 -9.10 11.59
N TRP A 116 -3.86 -10.14 11.33
CA TRP A 116 -3.32 -10.43 10.00
C TRP A 116 -4.21 -11.44 9.29
N PHE A 117 -4.49 -11.19 8.01
CA PHE A 117 -5.36 -12.06 7.22
C PHE A 117 -4.67 -12.52 5.93
N THR A 118 -4.98 -13.76 5.55
CA THR A 118 -4.65 -14.30 4.24
C THR A 118 -5.60 -13.75 3.17
N GLU A 119 -5.29 -13.99 1.91
CA GLU A 119 -6.19 -13.68 0.78
C GLU A 119 -7.52 -14.46 0.83
N ARG A 120 -7.58 -15.53 1.63
CA ARG A 120 -8.81 -16.31 1.86
C ARG A 120 -9.73 -15.73 2.92
N GLY A 121 -9.34 -14.60 3.54
CA GLY A 121 -10.09 -13.97 4.63
C GLY A 121 -9.97 -14.71 5.97
N THR A 122 -9.02 -15.63 6.10
CA THR A 122 -8.69 -16.33 7.36
C THR A 122 -7.55 -15.63 8.06
N GLU A 123 -7.55 -15.66 9.41
CA GLU A 123 -6.43 -15.15 10.19
C GLU A 123 -5.16 -15.95 9.89
N PHE A 124 -4.01 -15.27 9.86
CA PHE A 124 -2.70 -15.89 9.68
C PHE A 124 -2.40 -16.89 10.79
N MET A 125 -2.03 -18.09 10.40
CA MET A 125 -1.52 -19.15 11.27
C MET A 125 0.01 -19.21 11.22
N PRO A 126 0.67 -19.90 12.17
CA PRO A 126 2.14 -20.01 12.16
C PRO A 126 2.73 -20.45 10.83
N ASP A 127 2.11 -21.40 10.13
CA ASP A 127 2.58 -21.89 8.84
C ASP A 127 2.49 -20.83 7.74
N ASP A 128 1.50 -19.92 7.79
CA ASP A 128 1.39 -18.83 6.84
C ASP A 128 2.59 -17.86 6.92
N TRP A 129 3.15 -17.67 8.12
CA TRP A 129 4.33 -16.84 8.35
C TRP A 129 5.63 -17.48 7.84
N HIS A 130 5.67 -18.78 7.72
CA HIS A 130 6.83 -19.54 7.25
C HIS A 130 6.78 -19.85 5.75
N ASP A 131 5.68 -19.51 5.08
CA ASP A 131 5.54 -19.69 3.63
C ASP A 131 6.32 -18.60 2.86
N GLY A 132 7.57 -18.90 2.50
CA GLY A 132 8.44 -17.99 1.73
C GLY A 132 7.97 -17.71 0.29
N SER A 133 6.98 -18.44 -0.22
CA SER A 133 6.38 -18.20 -1.54
C SER A 133 5.28 -17.15 -1.52
N ARG A 134 4.77 -16.80 -0.33
CA ARG A 134 3.67 -15.86 -0.15
C ARG A 134 4.05 -14.45 -0.59
N LYS A 135 3.21 -13.86 -1.44
CA LYS A 135 3.34 -12.49 -1.95
C LYS A 135 2.12 -11.62 -1.62
N CYS A 136 1.20 -12.17 -0.84
CA CYS A 136 -0.01 -11.51 -0.40
C CYS A 136 -0.01 -11.40 1.12
N LEU A 137 -0.37 -10.23 1.60
CA LEU A 137 -0.46 -9.94 3.02
C LEU A 137 -1.58 -8.94 3.25
N SER A 138 -2.35 -9.13 4.31
CA SER A 138 -3.24 -8.08 4.78
C SER A 138 -3.26 -7.96 6.28
N TYR A 139 -3.56 -6.77 6.75
CA TYR A 139 -3.85 -6.54 8.16
C TYR A 139 -5.12 -5.73 8.34
N CYS A 140 -5.79 -5.97 9.44
CA CYS A 140 -6.94 -5.21 9.89
C CYS A 140 -6.67 -4.64 11.29
N VAL A 141 -6.82 -3.32 11.43
CA VAL A 141 -6.75 -2.61 12.71
C VAL A 141 -8.15 -2.30 13.18
N TYR A 142 -8.46 -2.69 14.42
CA TYR A 142 -9.68 -2.30 15.12
C TYR A 142 -9.37 -1.24 16.17
N THR A 143 -10.15 -0.16 16.19
CA THR A 143 -9.95 0.98 17.10
C THR A 143 -11.06 1.15 18.15
N GLY A 144 -11.96 0.17 18.27
CA GLY A 144 -13.17 0.28 19.09
C GLY A 144 -14.37 0.89 18.33
N SER A 145 -14.12 1.78 17.36
CA SER A 145 -15.18 2.46 16.60
C SER A 145 -15.14 2.19 15.10
N LYS A 146 -14.02 1.70 14.57
CA LYS A 146 -13.85 1.39 13.14
C LYS A 146 -12.86 0.28 12.91
N PHE A 147 -12.98 -0.36 11.76
CA PHE A 147 -11.99 -1.26 11.19
C PHE A 147 -11.30 -0.59 10.01
N VAL A 148 -9.99 -0.73 9.94
CA VAL A 148 -9.20 -0.30 8.77
C VAL A 148 -8.44 -1.52 8.28
N MET A 149 -8.68 -1.91 7.04
CA MET A 149 -8.04 -3.06 6.40
C MET A 149 -7.15 -2.62 5.25
N CYS A 150 -5.92 -3.11 5.24
CA CYS A 150 -4.94 -2.88 4.18
C CYS A 150 -4.60 -4.21 3.53
N LEU A 151 -4.77 -4.29 2.21
CA LEU A 151 -4.50 -5.47 1.38
C LEU A 151 -3.29 -5.18 0.51
N PHE A 152 -2.28 -6.04 0.55
CA PHE A 152 -1.03 -5.90 -0.21
C PHE A 152 -0.90 -7.08 -1.15
N ASN A 153 -0.95 -6.83 -2.45
CA ASN A 153 -0.69 -7.81 -3.49
C ASN A 153 0.64 -7.50 -4.19
N ALA A 154 1.68 -8.26 -3.86
CA ALA A 154 2.99 -8.17 -4.53
C ALA A 154 3.15 -9.22 -5.65
N ASN A 155 2.07 -9.91 -6.05
CA ASN A 155 2.09 -10.78 -7.21
C ASN A 155 2.08 -9.98 -8.52
N PHE A 156 2.55 -10.63 -9.59
CA PHE A 156 2.44 -10.14 -10.96
C PHE A 156 1.06 -10.43 -11.60
N ASN A 157 0.15 -11.11 -10.87
CA ASN A 157 -1.22 -11.38 -11.26
C ASN A 157 -2.21 -10.74 -10.28
N ASP A 158 -3.41 -10.45 -10.78
CA ASP A 158 -4.56 -10.11 -9.93
C ASP A 158 -4.90 -11.30 -9.02
N VAL A 159 -5.28 -11.02 -7.78
CA VAL A 159 -5.65 -12.03 -6.79
C VAL A 159 -7.08 -11.80 -6.33
N MET A 160 -7.88 -12.86 -6.30
CA MET A 160 -9.18 -12.84 -5.66
C MET A 160 -8.99 -12.86 -4.15
N TRP A 161 -9.60 -11.92 -3.46
CA TRP A 161 -9.43 -11.72 -2.02
C TRP A 161 -10.77 -11.72 -1.32
N LYS A 162 -10.91 -12.58 -0.33
CA LYS A 162 -12.11 -12.62 0.50
C LYS A 162 -11.93 -11.66 1.68
N LEU A 163 -12.77 -10.64 1.76
CA LEU A 163 -12.79 -9.73 2.91
C LEU A 163 -13.34 -10.46 4.14
N PRO A 164 -12.79 -10.20 5.35
CA PRO A 164 -13.32 -10.84 6.55
C PRO A 164 -14.74 -10.34 6.86
N ALA A 165 -15.56 -11.25 7.39
CA ALA A 165 -16.91 -10.94 7.84
C ALA A 165 -16.88 -10.46 9.30
N LEU A 166 -16.75 -9.15 9.53
CA LEU A 166 -16.59 -8.56 10.86
C LEU A 166 -17.90 -8.06 11.48
N SER A 167 -18.95 -7.84 10.68
CA SER A 167 -20.27 -7.33 11.16
C SER A 167 -21.32 -7.63 10.10
N SER A 168 -22.56 -7.98 10.51
CA SER A 168 -23.59 -8.47 9.58
C SER A 168 -24.04 -7.47 8.53
N ASP A 169 -24.13 -6.17 8.87
CA ASP A 169 -24.77 -5.17 7.99
C ASP A 169 -23.82 -4.07 7.49
N ALA A 170 -22.55 -4.10 7.90
CA ALA A 170 -21.60 -3.08 7.51
C ALA A 170 -20.98 -3.38 6.14
N LYS A 171 -20.65 -2.32 5.41
CA LYS A 171 -19.92 -2.40 4.14
C LYS A 171 -18.50 -1.90 4.30
N TRP A 172 -17.58 -2.53 3.61
CA TRP A 172 -16.24 -2.04 3.42
C TRP A 172 -16.26 -0.88 2.42
N ASN A 173 -15.83 0.29 2.84
CA ASN A 173 -15.70 1.47 1.98
C ASN A 173 -14.25 1.60 1.53
N LEU A 174 -14.01 1.69 0.25
CA LEU A 174 -12.67 1.89 -0.30
C LEU A 174 -12.18 3.30 0.05
N LEU A 175 -10.98 3.40 0.60
CA LEU A 175 -10.32 4.67 0.94
C LEU A 175 -9.17 4.98 -0.02
N LEU A 176 -8.52 3.95 -0.54
CA LEU A 176 -7.39 4.07 -1.46
C LEU A 176 -7.28 2.81 -2.32
N ASP A 177 -7.04 3.04 -3.60
CA ASP A 177 -6.57 2.06 -4.56
C ASP A 177 -5.28 2.58 -5.21
N SER A 178 -4.17 1.86 -5.07
CA SER A 178 -2.90 2.25 -5.69
C SER A 178 -2.84 1.95 -7.19
N SER A 179 -3.76 1.14 -7.69
CA SER A 179 -3.82 0.75 -9.11
C SER A 179 -4.73 1.65 -9.94
N ASP A 180 -5.52 2.51 -9.31
CA ASP A 180 -6.54 3.37 -9.94
C ASP A 180 -7.59 2.59 -10.77
N LYS A 181 -7.85 1.31 -10.41
CA LYS A 181 -8.82 0.45 -11.12
C LYS A 181 -10.22 0.47 -10.51
N TYR A 182 -10.37 0.99 -9.31
CA TYR A 182 -11.63 1.12 -8.61
C TYR A 182 -12.08 2.58 -8.53
N ALA A 183 -13.39 2.81 -8.54
CA ALA A 183 -13.96 4.11 -8.25
C ALA A 183 -13.65 4.54 -6.80
N ASP A 184 -13.46 5.84 -6.56
CA ASP A 184 -13.08 6.39 -5.24
C ASP A 184 -14.11 6.12 -4.13
N ASP A 185 -15.36 5.78 -4.48
CA ASP A 185 -16.46 5.48 -3.56
C ASP A 185 -16.88 4.00 -3.58
N ALA A 186 -16.05 3.14 -4.15
CA ALA A 186 -16.34 1.71 -4.25
C ALA A 186 -16.60 1.08 -2.88
N GLN A 187 -17.60 0.21 -2.83
CA GLN A 187 -17.99 -0.51 -1.63
C GLN A 187 -18.00 -2.01 -1.88
N ALA A 188 -17.67 -2.77 -0.86
CA ALA A 188 -17.80 -4.22 -0.87
C ALA A 188 -18.63 -4.69 0.33
N ALA A 189 -19.43 -5.72 0.12
CA ALA A 189 -20.17 -6.35 1.21
C ALA A 189 -19.18 -7.01 2.20
N ASN A 190 -19.62 -7.15 3.43
CA ASN A 190 -18.90 -7.89 4.45
C ASN A 190 -18.79 -9.37 4.03
N GLY A 191 -17.58 -9.92 4.04
CA GLY A 191 -17.32 -11.28 3.54
C GLY A 191 -17.29 -11.44 2.02
N ALA A 192 -17.41 -10.35 1.24
CA ALA A 192 -17.36 -10.41 -0.23
C ALA A 192 -15.98 -10.80 -0.76
N GLU A 193 -15.97 -11.37 -1.95
CA GLU A 193 -14.76 -11.53 -2.74
C GLU A 193 -14.54 -10.31 -3.63
N ILE A 194 -13.32 -9.79 -3.63
CA ILE A 194 -12.89 -8.67 -4.47
C ILE A 194 -11.62 -9.03 -5.22
N LYS A 195 -11.40 -8.41 -6.36
CA LYS A 195 -10.17 -8.57 -7.12
C LYS A 195 -9.15 -7.53 -6.64
N VAL A 196 -8.02 -7.96 -6.12
CA VAL A 196 -6.89 -7.08 -5.80
C VAL A 196 -5.91 -7.11 -6.97
N PRO A 197 -5.73 -5.99 -7.68
CA PRO A 197 -4.86 -5.96 -8.86
C PRO A 197 -3.41 -6.31 -8.55
N ALA A 198 -2.69 -6.80 -9.55
CA ALA A 198 -1.25 -7.05 -9.45
C ALA A 198 -0.51 -5.82 -8.93
N TRP A 199 0.52 -6.03 -8.11
CA TRP A 199 1.38 -4.97 -7.56
C TRP A 199 0.61 -3.78 -6.99
N SER A 200 -0.46 -4.05 -6.26
CA SER A 200 -1.30 -2.99 -5.72
C SER A 200 -1.56 -3.12 -4.22
N VAL A 201 -1.99 -2.01 -3.66
CA VAL A 201 -2.45 -1.92 -2.28
C VAL A 201 -3.85 -1.30 -2.27
N LEU A 202 -4.78 -1.98 -1.62
CA LEU A 202 -6.13 -1.46 -1.37
C LEU A 202 -6.31 -1.17 0.12
N VAL A 203 -6.99 -0.09 0.44
CA VAL A 203 -7.33 0.28 1.82
C VAL A 203 -8.82 0.45 1.95
N PHE A 204 -9.39 -0.25 2.92
CA PHE A 204 -10.82 -0.19 3.23
C PHE A 204 -11.06 0.23 4.68
N GLU A 205 -12.22 0.82 4.95
CA GLU A 205 -12.71 1.02 6.32
C GLU A 205 -14.16 0.56 6.47
N ILE A 206 -14.49 0.06 7.66
CA ILE A 206 -15.85 -0.05 8.19
C ILE A 206 -15.95 0.90 9.38
N LYS A 207 -16.96 1.75 9.38
CA LYS A 207 -17.39 2.53 10.55
C LYS A 207 -18.56 1.82 11.21
N LYS A 208 -18.48 1.68 12.52
CA LYS A 208 -19.60 1.22 13.34
C LYS A 208 -20.59 2.33 13.55
#